data_811fbf2bed615872d99efe66fb522af1
#
_entry.id   811fbf2bed615872d99efe66fb522af1
#
_cell.length_a   1.000
_cell.length_b   1.000
_cell.length_c   1.000
_cell.angle_alpha   90.00
_cell.angle_beta   90.00
_cell.angle_gamma   90.00
#
_symmetry.space_group_name_H-M   'P 1'
#
loop_
_entity.id
_entity.type
_entity.pdbx_description
1 polymer ?
#
loop_
_entity_poly.entity_id
_entity_poly.type
_entity_poly.pdbx_seq_one_letter_code
_entity_poly.pdbx_strand_id
1 'polypeptide(L)'
;MSWTFLSRFKVKADREAEFVTLIPPMETNAANEPGTLAYKFYRLDAPHAFAVFESFVDEAADQAHQANPASADIITRMIECIDGTYTREYLLPL
;
A
#
# COMPACT_ATOMS: atom_id res chain seq x y z
N MET A 1 -4.94 8.76 -18.42
CA MET A 1 -3.63 8.24 -17.99
C MET A 1 -3.73 7.84 -16.52
N SER A 2 -3.27 6.65 -16.17
CA SER A 2 -3.36 6.20 -14.79
C SER A 2 -2.23 6.80 -13.95
N TRP A 3 -2.45 6.82 -12.66
CA TRP A 3 -1.49 7.26 -11.64
C TRP A 3 -1.04 5.99 -10.91
N THR A 4 0.13 5.46 -11.29
CA THR A 4 0.57 4.12 -10.92
C THR A 4 1.97 4.15 -10.33
N PHE A 5 2.17 3.41 -9.26
CA PHE A 5 3.48 3.35 -8.61
C PHE A 5 3.65 2.06 -7.83
N LEU A 6 4.91 1.78 -7.49
CA LEU A 6 5.32 0.67 -6.64
C LEU A 6 6.09 1.24 -5.45
N SER A 7 5.83 0.76 -4.27
CA SER A 7 6.61 1.09 -3.08
C SER A 7 7.23 -0.19 -2.52
N ARG A 8 8.51 -0.14 -2.17
CA ARG A 8 9.23 -1.24 -1.52
C ARG A 8 9.62 -0.79 -0.13
N PHE A 9 9.45 -1.69 0.84
CA PHE A 9 9.73 -1.34 2.22
C PHE A 9 10.02 -2.61 3.03
N LYS A 10 10.57 -2.42 4.22
CA LYS A 10 10.74 -3.51 5.18
C LYS A 10 9.84 -3.26 6.38
N VAL A 11 9.40 -4.35 7.00
CA VAL A 11 8.67 -4.26 8.26
C VAL A 11 9.55 -4.77 9.39
N LYS A 12 9.26 -4.32 10.60
CA LYS A 12 9.96 -4.77 11.80
C LYS A 12 9.71 -6.27 11.98
N ALA A 13 10.78 -7.01 12.29
CA ALA A 13 10.70 -8.48 12.37
C ALA A 13 9.63 -8.92 13.38
N ASP A 14 9.53 -8.25 14.52
CA ASP A 14 8.56 -8.58 15.57
C ASP A 14 7.15 -8.07 15.28
N ARG A 15 6.96 -7.31 14.19
CA ARG A 15 5.67 -6.75 13.78
C ARG A 15 5.18 -7.34 12.44
N GLU A 16 5.95 -8.24 11.82
CA GLU A 16 5.58 -8.76 10.50
C GLU A 16 4.26 -9.54 10.54
N ALA A 17 4.03 -10.36 11.55
CA ALA A 17 2.79 -11.12 11.69
C ALA A 17 1.57 -10.17 11.76
N GLU A 18 1.69 -9.09 12.52
CA GLU A 18 0.63 -8.08 12.60
C GLU A 18 0.41 -7.42 11.23
N PHE A 19 1.50 -7.03 10.55
CA PHE A 19 1.42 -6.39 9.24
C PHE A 19 0.65 -7.27 8.25
N VAL A 20 0.95 -8.55 8.22
CA VAL A 20 0.30 -9.50 7.30
C VAL A 20 -1.21 -9.57 7.57
N THR A 21 -1.64 -9.49 8.83
CA THR A 21 -3.08 -9.50 9.16
C THR A 21 -3.81 -8.24 8.69
N LEU A 22 -3.10 -7.14 8.48
CA LEU A 22 -3.69 -5.88 8.05
C LEU A 22 -3.89 -5.82 6.52
N ILE A 23 -3.21 -6.69 5.76
CA ILE A 23 -3.25 -6.66 4.30
C ILE A 23 -4.65 -6.96 3.73
N PRO A 24 -5.34 -8.07 4.10
CA PRO A 24 -6.64 -8.36 3.50
C PRO A 24 -7.68 -7.25 3.68
N PRO A 25 -7.89 -6.69 4.89
CA PRO A 25 -8.86 -5.60 5.02
C PRO A 25 -8.45 -4.36 4.25
N MET A 26 -7.17 -4.06 4.14
CA MET A 26 -6.71 -2.91 3.36
C MET A 26 -6.97 -3.11 1.88
N GLU A 27 -6.68 -4.29 1.33
CA GLU A 27 -6.96 -4.61 -0.07
C GLU A 27 -8.46 -4.58 -0.37
N THR A 28 -9.28 -5.07 0.56
CA THR A 28 -10.75 -5.03 0.41
C THR A 28 -11.26 -3.60 0.36
N ASN A 29 -10.79 -2.75 1.27
CA ASN A 29 -11.20 -1.35 1.30
C ASN A 29 -10.81 -0.63 0.01
N ALA A 30 -9.59 -0.87 -0.48
CA ALA A 30 -9.11 -0.28 -1.72
C ALA A 30 -9.97 -0.72 -2.92
N ALA A 31 -10.34 -2.00 -2.97
CA ALA A 31 -11.17 -2.52 -4.06
C ALA A 31 -12.55 -1.88 -4.11
N ASN A 32 -13.03 -1.34 -3.00
CA ASN A 32 -14.34 -0.66 -2.93
C ASN A 32 -14.25 0.83 -3.26
N GLU A 33 -13.07 1.37 -3.49
CA GLU A 33 -12.88 2.78 -3.84
C GLU A 33 -13.10 2.99 -5.35
N PRO A 34 -13.94 3.94 -5.76
CA PRO A 34 -14.29 4.06 -7.19
C PRO A 34 -13.13 4.44 -8.10
N GLY A 35 -12.13 5.16 -7.58
CA GLY A 35 -10.99 5.61 -8.38
C GLY A 35 -9.79 4.67 -8.33
N THR A 36 -9.84 3.58 -7.60
CA THR A 36 -8.71 2.65 -7.43
C THR A 36 -8.80 1.56 -8.49
N LEU A 37 -7.77 1.47 -9.33
CA LEU A 37 -7.70 0.47 -10.41
C LEU A 37 -7.04 -0.82 -9.94
N ALA A 38 -6.02 -0.73 -9.06
CA ALA A 38 -5.33 -1.87 -8.50
C ALA A 38 -4.68 -1.48 -7.18
N TYR A 39 -4.66 -2.41 -6.25
CA TYR A 39 -4.00 -2.22 -4.96
C TYR A 39 -3.64 -3.61 -4.44
N LYS A 40 -2.35 -3.95 -4.43
CA LYS A 40 -1.92 -5.30 -4.12
C LYS A 40 -0.58 -5.31 -3.41
N PHE A 41 -0.52 -6.04 -2.30
CA PHE A 41 0.73 -6.28 -1.59
C PHE A 41 1.41 -7.54 -2.09
N TYR A 42 2.74 -7.53 -2.06
CA TYR A 42 3.59 -8.66 -2.43
C TYR A 42 4.68 -8.82 -1.39
N ARG A 43 5.07 -10.07 -1.15
CA ARG A 43 6.27 -10.37 -0.35
C ARG A 43 7.46 -10.42 -1.30
N LEU A 44 8.55 -9.75 -0.93
CA LEU A 44 9.80 -9.83 -1.67
C LEU A 44 10.65 -10.98 -1.11
N ASP A 45 11.71 -11.36 -1.82
CA ASP A 45 12.55 -12.49 -1.43
C ASP A 45 13.49 -12.17 -0.27
N ALA A 46 13.81 -10.90 -0.02
CA ALA A 46 14.60 -10.52 1.15
C ALA A 46 13.76 -10.65 2.43
N PRO A 47 14.38 -10.97 3.59
CA PRO A 47 13.63 -11.11 4.85
C PRO A 47 12.90 -9.83 5.21
N HIS A 48 11.64 -9.97 5.65
CA HIS A 48 10.77 -8.89 6.13
C HIS A 48 10.49 -7.80 5.09
N ALA A 49 10.76 -8.08 3.81
CA ALA A 49 10.61 -7.11 2.73
C ALA A 49 9.30 -7.34 1.98
N PHE A 50 8.62 -6.24 1.69
CA PHE A 50 7.32 -6.23 1.00
C PHE A 50 7.31 -5.14 -0.08
N ALA A 51 6.37 -5.28 -1.01
CA ALA A 51 6.08 -4.24 -1.98
C ALA A 51 4.57 -4.08 -2.06
N VAL A 52 4.13 -2.87 -2.39
CA VAL A 52 2.72 -2.60 -2.71
C VAL A 52 2.66 -1.95 -4.08
N PHE A 53 1.83 -2.55 -4.96
CA PHE A 53 1.54 -2.00 -6.28
C PHE A 53 0.21 -1.27 -6.20
N GLU A 54 0.19 0.01 -6.60
CA GLU A 54 -1.02 0.83 -6.51
C GLU A 54 -1.23 1.53 -7.85
N SER A 55 -2.48 1.53 -8.31
CA SER A 55 -2.85 2.22 -9.55
C SER A 55 -4.21 2.88 -9.36
N PHE A 56 -4.27 4.15 -9.71
CA PHE A 56 -5.46 5.00 -9.56
C PHE A 56 -5.78 5.66 -10.90
N VAL A 57 -7.04 6.10 -11.07
CA VAL A 57 -7.43 6.80 -12.30
C VAL A 57 -6.69 8.13 -12.45
N ASP A 58 -6.35 8.79 -11.33
CA ASP A 58 -5.60 10.05 -11.30
C ASP A 58 -5.03 10.28 -9.90
N GLU A 59 -4.31 11.38 -9.73
CA GLU A 59 -3.73 11.75 -8.45
C GLU A 59 -4.79 12.02 -7.38
N ALA A 60 -5.92 12.60 -7.76
CA ALA A 60 -7.00 12.87 -6.81
C ALA A 60 -7.55 11.58 -6.20
N ALA A 61 -7.62 10.49 -6.99
CA ALA A 61 -8.06 9.19 -6.49
C ALA A 61 -7.04 8.60 -5.50
N ASP A 62 -5.75 8.81 -5.72
CA ASP A 62 -4.70 8.42 -4.78
C ASP A 62 -4.88 9.18 -3.45
N GLN A 63 -5.11 10.49 -3.52
CA GLN A 63 -5.35 11.29 -2.31
C GLN A 63 -6.61 10.83 -1.58
N ALA A 64 -7.68 10.52 -2.31
CA ALA A 64 -8.92 10.02 -1.72
C ALA A 64 -8.70 8.67 -1.03
N HIS A 65 -7.87 7.79 -1.63
CA HIS A 65 -7.50 6.53 -1.03
C HIS A 65 -6.79 6.73 0.32
N GLN A 66 -5.82 7.65 0.36
CA GLN A 66 -5.07 7.94 1.59
C GLN A 66 -5.98 8.54 2.67
N ALA A 67 -7.02 9.25 2.28
CA ALA A 67 -7.95 9.92 3.19
C ALA A 67 -9.19 9.07 3.51
N ASN A 68 -9.28 7.85 3.00
CA ASN A 68 -10.45 6.99 3.20
C ASN A 68 -10.61 6.66 4.69
N PRO A 69 -11.70 7.12 5.35
CA PRO A 69 -11.86 6.89 6.79
C PRO A 69 -12.00 5.42 7.16
N ALA A 70 -12.46 4.57 6.24
CA ALA A 70 -12.54 3.13 6.49
C ALA A 70 -11.18 2.49 6.66
N SER A 71 -10.11 3.10 6.15
CA SER A 71 -8.74 2.57 6.20
C SER A 71 -7.83 3.33 7.15
N ALA A 72 -8.31 4.40 7.80
CA ALA A 72 -7.45 5.27 8.60
C ALA A 72 -6.67 4.52 9.67
N ASP A 73 -7.35 3.68 10.47
CA ASP A 73 -6.70 2.91 11.53
C ASP A 73 -5.75 1.87 10.97
N ILE A 74 -6.12 1.21 9.87
CA ILE A 74 -5.28 0.20 9.23
C ILE A 74 -3.98 0.84 8.75
N ILE A 75 -4.06 1.97 8.06
CA ILE A 75 -2.90 2.70 7.54
C ILE A 75 -1.96 3.09 8.69
N THR A 76 -2.50 3.64 9.78
CA THR A 76 -1.71 4.02 10.95
C THR A 76 -0.94 2.82 11.50
N ARG A 77 -1.61 1.67 11.65
CA ARG A 77 -0.99 0.46 12.18
C ARG A 77 0.05 -0.12 11.23
N MET A 78 -0.21 -0.07 9.92
CA MET A 78 0.76 -0.50 8.92
C MET A 78 2.03 0.35 8.98
N ILE A 79 1.89 1.67 9.06
CA ILE A 79 3.03 2.58 9.15
C ILE A 79 3.87 2.27 10.39
N GLU A 80 3.23 1.96 11.52
CA GLU A 80 3.94 1.59 12.74
C GLU A 80 4.75 0.30 12.60
N CYS A 81 4.36 -0.58 11.70
CA CYS A 81 5.07 -1.83 11.44
C CYS A 81 6.29 -1.63 10.54
N ILE A 82 6.37 -0.53 9.79
CA ILE A 82 7.44 -0.29 8.83
C ILE A 82 8.75 0.00 9.55
N ASP A 83 9.82 -0.63 9.07
CA ASP A 83 11.17 -0.44 9.56
C ASP A 83 11.91 0.48 8.58
N GLY A 84 12.16 1.72 9.00
CA GLY A 84 12.80 2.72 8.15
C GLY A 84 11.80 3.51 7.30
N THR A 85 12.24 3.95 6.13
CA THR A 85 11.45 4.75 5.22
C THR A 85 11.27 4.04 3.89
N TYR A 86 10.36 4.56 3.07
CA TYR A 86 10.17 4.06 1.72
C TYR A 86 9.80 5.23 0.80
N THR A 87 9.99 5.02 -0.50
CA THR A 87 9.61 5.98 -1.52
C THR A 87 8.79 5.28 -2.59
N ARG A 88 7.99 6.06 -3.32
CA ARG A 88 7.22 5.57 -4.45
C ARG A 88 8.09 5.57 -5.69
N GLU A 89 8.01 4.49 -6.46
CA GLU A 89 8.61 4.40 -7.80
C GLU A 89 7.48 4.52 -8.80
N TYR A 90 7.33 5.70 -9.42
CA TYR A 90 6.24 5.91 -10.37
C TYR A 90 6.51 5.16 -11.66
N LEU A 91 5.49 4.45 -12.15
CA LEU A 91 5.58 3.63 -13.36
C LEU A 91 4.93 4.38 -14.50
N LEU A 92 5.76 4.81 -15.45
CA LEU A 92 5.31 5.60 -16.60
C LEU A 92 5.28 4.72 -17.84
N PRO A 93 4.17 4.68 -18.60
CA PRO A 93 4.14 3.87 -19.83
C PRO A 93 5.12 4.39 -20.87
N LEU A 94 5.66 3.47 -21.65
CA LEU A 94 6.59 3.81 -22.73
C LEU A 94 5.88 4.32 -23.97
#